data_5ea29def9412f98c9f242b38cd4b18a1
#
_entry.id   5ea29def9412f98c9f242b38cd4b18a1
#
_cell.length_a   1.000
_cell.length_b   1.000
_cell.length_c   1.000
_cell.angle_alpha   90.00
_cell.angle_beta   90.00
_cell.angle_gamma   90.00
#
_symmetry.space_group_name_H-M   'P 1'
#
loop_
_entity.id
_entity.type
_entity.pdbx_description
1 polymer ?
#
loop_
_entity_poly.entity_id
_entity_poly.type
_entity_poly.pdbx_seq_one_letter_code
_entity_poly.pdbx_strand_id
1 'polypeptide(L)'
;MVTILIFAALVLAAPPSRSDWIAIAKGGFAVPPGRTAVDMLLEMNTLVASDDPVLRDDVAFGAAERWILRDQRLSPADLRMLMRLWTKNLDEGLGAAGDARVFRRSFSALCLSLIAAADLSSPFLDAAQVQAFYDRMLDYFQRERDLRGFDAVHGWMHTVAHTSDTLKFLSRNPKLAAGSGARLLTAVRGKIESYDAVFCEGRTRTPRRWPPGPSTGSRRTGICGPTARRSTPGASRPSRTPSR
;
A
#
# COMPACT_ATOMS: atom_id res chain seq x y z
N MET A 1 -9.42 47.47 -38.76
CA MET A 1 -9.38 46.05 -38.35
C MET A 1 -9.28 46.02 -36.84
N VAL A 2 -10.34 45.59 -36.16
CA VAL A 2 -10.37 45.46 -34.69
C VAL A 2 -10.06 44.00 -34.37
N THR A 3 -8.88 43.74 -33.79
CA THR A 3 -8.48 42.39 -33.32
C THR A 3 -9.16 42.11 -32.00
N ILE A 4 -10.17 41.28 -32.01
CA ILE A 4 -10.82 40.77 -30.77
C ILE A 4 -9.91 39.68 -30.18
N LEU A 5 -9.22 40.01 -29.09
CA LEU A 5 -8.53 39.03 -28.26
C LEU A 5 -9.57 38.29 -27.40
N ILE A 6 -9.86 37.05 -27.79
CA ILE A 6 -10.68 36.14 -26.95
C ILE A 6 -9.78 35.60 -25.85
N PHE A 7 -9.93 36.16 -24.63
CA PHE A 7 -9.39 35.57 -23.44
C PHE A 7 -10.22 34.33 -23.09
N ALA A 8 -9.74 33.15 -23.40
CA ALA A 8 -10.30 31.94 -22.88
C ALA A 8 -9.99 31.90 -21.38
N ALA A 9 -10.98 32.21 -20.54
CA ALA A 9 -10.86 32.01 -19.09
C ALA A 9 -10.72 30.52 -18.83
N LEU A 10 -9.56 30.12 -18.33
CA LEU A 10 -9.33 28.77 -17.82
C LEU A 10 -10.19 28.62 -16.55
N VAL A 11 -11.38 28.06 -16.69
CA VAL A 11 -12.21 27.71 -15.54
C VAL A 11 -11.50 26.55 -14.86
N LEU A 12 -10.77 26.83 -13.78
CA LEU A 12 -10.28 25.81 -12.88
C LEU A 12 -11.50 25.10 -12.31
N ALA A 13 -11.77 23.90 -12.81
CA ALA A 13 -12.82 23.05 -12.25
C ALA A 13 -12.51 22.78 -10.77
N ALA A 14 -13.53 22.88 -9.92
CA ALA A 14 -13.40 22.53 -8.50
C ALA A 14 -12.88 21.08 -8.38
N PRO A 15 -12.07 20.78 -7.38
CA PRO A 15 -11.59 19.42 -7.16
C PRO A 15 -12.79 18.47 -6.98
N PRO A 16 -12.70 17.22 -7.50
CA PRO A 16 -13.79 16.26 -7.40
C PRO A 16 -14.18 15.99 -5.96
N SER A 17 -15.49 15.96 -5.71
CA SER A 17 -16.04 15.60 -4.41
C SER A 17 -15.84 14.10 -4.10
N ARG A 18 -16.13 13.69 -2.86
CA ARG A 18 -16.12 12.28 -2.47
C ARG A 18 -17.00 11.42 -3.39
N SER A 19 -18.20 11.91 -3.71
CA SER A 19 -19.14 11.20 -4.60
C SER A 19 -18.61 11.05 -6.01
N ASP A 20 -17.92 12.07 -6.54
CA ASP A 20 -17.34 12.04 -7.88
C ASP A 20 -16.22 10.99 -7.97
N TRP A 21 -15.36 10.94 -6.97
CA TRP A 21 -14.32 9.92 -6.88
C TRP A 21 -14.86 8.50 -6.83
N ILE A 22 -15.91 8.28 -6.03
CA ILE A 22 -16.58 6.98 -5.96
C ILE A 22 -17.27 6.64 -7.29
N ALA A 23 -17.85 7.62 -7.97
CA ALA A 23 -18.48 7.40 -9.29
C ALA A 23 -17.45 6.96 -10.34
N ILE A 24 -16.25 7.58 -10.34
CA ILE A 24 -15.13 7.18 -11.22
C ILE A 24 -14.73 5.71 -10.96
N ALA A 25 -14.60 5.32 -9.70
CA ALA A 25 -14.25 3.94 -9.33
C ALA A 25 -15.33 2.95 -9.76
N LYS A 26 -16.62 3.26 -9.50
CA LYS A 26 -17.77 2.45 -9.93
C LYS A 26 -17.90 2.37 -11.45
N GLY A 27 -17.51 3.42 -12.16
CA GLY A 27 -17.45 3.48 -13.63
C GLY A 27 -16.24 2.75 -14.24
N GLY A 28 -15.52 1.94 -13.46
CA GLY A 28 -14.37 1.16 -13.93
C GLY A 28 -13.12 2.00 -14.20
N PHE A 29 -13.00 3.15 -13.54
CA PHE A 29 -11.88 4.08 -13.66
C PHE A 29 -11.74 4.69 -15.07
N ALA A 30 -12.85 4.97 -15.75
CA ALA A 30 -12.82 5.72 -16.98
C ALA A 30 -12.25 7.13 -16.71
N VAL A 31 -11.23 7.51 -17.49
CA VAL A 31 -10.65 8.87 -17.37
C VAL A 31 -11.64 9.86 -18.00
N PRO A 32 -12.06 10.90 -17.26
CA PRO A 32 -13.00 11.89 -17.80
C PRO A 32 -12.45 12.62 -19.04
N PRO A 33 -13.32 13.06 -19.96
CA PRO A 33 -12.89 13.85 -21.12
C PRO A 33 -12.05 15.08 -20.72
N GLY A 34 -10.99 15.32 -21.45
CA GLY A 34 -10.08 16.45 -21.20
C GLY A 34 -9.11 16.26 -20.03
N ARG A 35 -9.10 15.09 -19.39
CA ARG A 35 -8.16 14.75 -18.31
C ARG A 35 -7.20 13.65 -18.74
N THR A 36 -6.07 13.55 -18.06
CA THR A 36 -5.14 12.43 -18.23
C THR A 36 -5.13 11.56 -16.97
N ALA A 37 -4.71 10.29 -17.11
CA ALA A 37 -4.59 9.39 -15.97
C ALA A 37 -3.57 9.92 -14.95
N VAL A 38 -2.48 10.53 -15.40
CA VAL A 38 -1.46 11.08 -14.52
C VAL A 38 -1.99 12.28 -13.72
N ASP A 39 -2.74 13.20 -14.35
CA ASP A 39 -3.35 14.33 -13.64
C ASP A 39 -4.29 13.85 -12.54
N MET A 40 -5.11 12.84 -12.86
CA MET A 40 -6.00 12.22 -11.91
C MET A 40 -5.24 11.60 -10.72
N LEU A 41 -4.13 10.89 -10.97
CA LEU A 41 -3.31 10.29 -9.90
C LEU A 41 -2.60 11.34 -9.06
N LEU A 42 -2.20 12.47 -9.63
CA LEU A 42 -1.64 13.60 -8.88
C LEU A 42 -2.67 14.19 -7.91
N GLU A 43 -3.91 14.37 -8.33
CA GLU A 43 -5.00 14.82 -7.46
C GLU A 43 -5.34 13.77 -6.39
N MET A 44 -5.42 12.49 -6.76
CA MET A 44 -5.66 11.38 -5.83
C MET A 44 -4.53 11.19 -4.81
N ASN A 45 -3.39 11.87 -4.96
CA ASN A 45 -2.32 11.81 -3.95
C ASN A 45 -2.76 12.31 -2.57
N THR A 46 -3.79 13.13 -2.49
CA THR A 46 -4.41 13.52 -1.21
C THR A 46 -5.19 12.35 -0.60
N LEU A 47 -5.82 11.54 -1.44
CA LEU A 47 -6.67 10.41 -1.04
C LEU A 47 -5.87 9.24 -0.46
N VAL A 48 -4.60 9.05 -0.87
CA VAL A 48 -3.73 8.01 -0.26
C VAL A 48 -3.46 8.25 1.23
N ALA A 49 -3.72 9.46 1.71
CA ALA A 49 -3.62 9.84 3.12
C ALA A 49 -4.96 9.82 3.85
N SER A 50 -6.05 9.53 3.15
CA SER A 50 -7.40 9.56 3.72
C SER A 50 -7.55 8.51 4.83
N ASP A 51 -8.24 8.86 5.89
CA ASP A 51 -8.73 7.94 6.91
C ASP A 51 -9.99 7.18 6.45
N ASP A 52 -10.66 7.65 5.37
CA ASP A 52 -11.73 6.92 4.70
C ASP A 52 -11.15 5.79 3.83
N PRO A 53 -11.35 4.51 4.23
CA PRO A 53 -10.80 3.38 3.49
C PRO A 53 -11.35 3.28 2.07
N VAL A 54 -12.56 3.74 1.79
CA VAL A 54 -13.13 3.73 0.43
C VAL A 54 -12.33 4.65 -0.49
N LEU A 55 -12.02 5.87 -0.04
CA LEU A 55 -11.23 6.82 -0.84
C LEU A 55 -9.78 6.35 -1.01
N ARG A 56 -9.21 5.80 0.03
CA ARG A 56 -7.80 5.39 0.04
C ARG A 56 -7.57 4.08 -0.71
N ASP A 57 -8.33 3.03 -0.35
CA ASP A 57 -8.11 1.66 -0.85
C ASP A 57 -8.81 1.46 -2.20
N ASP A 58 -10.12 1.77 -2.27
CA ASP A 58 -10.92 1.44 -3.45
C ASP A 58 -10.71 2.46 -4.58
N VAL A 59 -10.59 3.74 -4.24
CA VAL A 59 -10.47 4.81 -5.25
C VAL A 59 -9.01 5.05 -5.62
N ALA A 60 -8.18 5.54 -4.69
CA ALA A 60 -6.83 5.99 -5.04
C ALA A 60 -5.92 4.83 -5.46
N PHE A 61 -5.86 3.77 -4.65
CA PHE A 61 -5.06 2.61 -5.02
C PHE A 61 -5.65 1.84 -6.20
N GLY A 62 -6.98 1.68 -6.25
CA GLY A 62 -7.66 1.02 -7.36
C GLY A 62 -7.42 1.72 -8.70
N ALA A 63 -7.46 3.06 -8.74
CA ALA A 63 -7.13 3.84 -9.93
C ALA A 63 -5.67 3.66 -10.34
N ALA A 64 -4.74 3.73 -9.37
CA ALA A 64 -3.32 3.54 -9.64
C ALA A 64 -3.05 2.14 -10.22
N GLU A 65 -3.60 1.08 -9.62
CA GLU A 65 -3.47 -0.29 -10.14
C GLU A 65 -4.03 -0.39 -11.56
N ARG A 66 -5.22 0.17 -11.80
CA ARG A 66 -5.89 0.12 -13.10
C ARG A 66 -5.07 0.81 -14.18
N TRP A 67 -4.68 2.06 -13.95
CA TRP A 67 -4.04 2.87 -14.99
C TRP A 67 -2.56 2.55 -15.20
N ILE A 68 -1.86 2.11 -14.16
CA ILE A 68 -0.43 1.75 -14.27
C ILE A 68 -0.24 0.36 -14.85
N LEU A 69 -0.93 -0.65 -14.28
CA LEU A 69 -0.63 -2.05 -14.62
C LEU A 69 -1.57 -2.64 -15.66
N ARG A 70 -2.88 -2.36 -15.59
CA ARG A 70 -3.85 -3.00 -16.49
C ARG A 70 -3.98 -2.25 -17.80
N ASP A 71 -4.23 -0.96 -17.73
CA ASP A 71 -4.48 -0.14 -18.90
C ASP A 71 -3.22 0.49 -19.49
N GLN A 72 -2.10 0.51 -18.72
CA GLN A 72 -0.79 1.05 -19.11
C GLN A 72 -0.88 2.47 -19.70
N ARG A 73 -1.65 3.35 -19.04
CA ARG A 73 -1.96 4.69 -19.54
C ARG A 73 -0.89 5.74 -19.27
N LEU A 74 0.20 5.37 -18.60
CA LEU A 74 1.25 6.28 -18.15
C LEU A 74 2.52 6.09 -18.94
N SER A 75 3.13 7.20 -19.34
CA SER A 75 4.46 7.21 -19.96
C SER A 75 5.55 6.91 -18.90
N PRO A 76 6.76 6.49 -19.33
CA PRO A 76 7.91 6.40 -18.44
C PRO A 76 8.24 7.66 -17.65
N ALA A 77 7.94 8.85 -18.22
CA ALA A 77 8.14 10.14 -17.55
C ALA A 77 7.12 10.33 -16.41
N ASP A 78 5.84 9.97 -16.66
CA ASP A 78 4.78 10.02 -15.65
C ASP A 78 5.05 9.06 -14.49
N LEU A 79 5.48 7.82 -14.80
CA LEU A 79 5.84 6.83 -13.79
C LEU A 79 7.00 7.31 -12.90
N ARG A 80 8.03 7.94 -13.47
CA ARG A 80 9.12 8.54 -12.68
C ARG A 80 8.65 9.73 -11.84
N MET A 81 7.70 10.53 -12.33
CA MET A 81 7.13 11.65 -11.59
C MET A 81 6.34 11.15 -10.38
N LEU A 82 5.46 10.17 -10.55
CA LEU A 82 4.72 9.53 -9.47
C LEU A 82 5.63 8.81 -8.47
N MET A 83 6.69 8.14 -8.95
CA MET A 83 7.70 7.52 -8.09
C MET A 83 8.34 8.56 -7.16
N ARG A 84 8.73 9.72 -7.68
CA ARG A 84 9.29 10.81 -6.84
C ARG A 84 8.27 11.34 -5.83
N LEU A 85 7.03 11.54 -6.26
CA LEU A 85 5.96 12.03 -5.39
C LEU A 85 5.69 11.07 -4.22
N TRP A 86 5.46 9.80 -4.52
CA TRP A 86 5.16 8.80 -3.50
C TRP A 86 6.37 8.47 -2.62
N THR A 87 7.59 8.55 -3.17
CA THR A 87 8.82 8.43 -2.36
C THR A 87 8.95 9.56 -1.35
N LYS A 88 8.60 10.81 -1.74
CA LYS A 88 8.58 11.95 -0.82
C LYS A 88 7.54 11.77 0.30
N ASN A 89 6.38 11.21 0.00
CA ASN A 89 5.34 10.93 0.99
C ASN A 89 5.81 10.01 2.13
N LEU A 90 6.79 9.14 1.87
CA LEU A 90 7.33 8.23 2.90
C LEU A 90 8.00 8.95 4.07
N ASP A 91 8.38 10.23 3.90
CA ASP A 91 9.05 11.01 4.95
C ASP A 91 8.06 11.66 5.93
N GLU A 92 6.78 11.75 5.57
CA GLU A 92 5.79 12.47 6.37
C GLU A 92 5.53 11.78 7.71
N GLY A 93 6.14 12.29 8.77
CA GLY A 93 6.06 11.71 10.12
C GLY A 93 6.74 10.35 10.27
N LEU A 94 7.74 10.03 9.43
CA LEU A 94 8.49 8.78 9.52
C LEU A 94 9.15 8.64 10.90
N GLY A 95 8.98 7.46 11.50
CA GLY A 95 9.44 7.16 12.85
C GLY A 95 8.43 7.47 13.96
N ALA A 96 7.34 8.19 13.65
CA ALA A 96 6.20 8.31 14.54
C ALA A 96 5.26 7.09 14.42
N ALA A 97 4.52 6.81 15.49
CA ALA A 97 3.51 5.75 15.52
C ALA A 97 2.21 6.29 16.15
N GLY A 98 1.08 5.70 15.79
CA GLY A 98 -0.21 5.99 16.41
C GLY A 98 -0.99 7.15 15.81
N ASP A 99 -0.52 7.79 14.73
CA ASP A 99 -1.23 8.88 14.06
C ASP A 99 -1.70 8.55 12.63
N ALA A 100 -2.52 9.42 12.03
CA ALA A 100 -3.10 9.21 10.71
C ALA A 100 -2.09 9.37 9.55
N ARG A 101 -0.92 9.97 9.77
CA ARG A 101 0.10 10.13 8.73
C ARG A 101 0.64 8.79 8.25
N VAL A 102 0.44 7.73 9.01
CA VAL A 102 0.74 6.36 8.60
C VAL A 102 0.06 5.99 7.28
N PHE A 103 -1.16 6.45 7.03
CA PHE A 103 -1.87 6.12 5.79
C PHE A 103 -1.14 6.64 4.56
N ARG A 104 -0.70 7.90 4.58
CA ARG A 104 0.08 8.48 3.48
C ARG A 104 1.33 7.66 3.18
N ARG A 105 2.10 7.32 4.22
CA ARG A 105 3.32 6.52 4.05
C ARG A 105 3.02 5.12 3.53
N SER A 106 2.11 4.43 4.17
CA SER A 106 1.78 3.05 3.85
C SER A 106 1.20 2.90 2.44
N PHE A 107 0.23 3.73 2.06
CA PHE A 107 -0.39 3.65 0.73
C PHE A 107 0.50 4.21 -0.37
N SER A 108 1.39 5.15 -0.06
CA SER A 108 2.45 5.52 -1.00
C SER A 108 3.43 4.37 -1.24
N ALA A 109 3.79 3.62 -0.18
CA ALA A 109 4.59 2.41 -0.35
C ALA A 109 3.86 1.35 -1.22
N LEU A 110 2.55 1.18 -1.04
CA LEU A 110 1.75 0.29 -1.86
C LEU A 110 1.70 0.76 -3.33
N CYS A 111 1.50 2.06 -3.58
CA CYS A 111 1.54 2.63 -4.93
C CYS A 111 2.92 2.48 -5.58
N LEU A 112 4.01 2.62 -4.81
CA LEU A 112 5.37 2.36 -5.28
C LEU A 112 5.59 0.90 -5.71
N SER A 113 4.82 -0.05 -5.17
CA SER A 113 4.87 -1.44 -5.64
C SER A 113 4.38 -1.59 -7.08
N LEU A 114 3.42 -0.75 -7.51
CA LEU A 114 2.94 -0.72 -8.89
C LEU A 114 4.02 -0.19 -9.84
N ILE A 115 4.79 0.83 -9.42
CA ILE A 115 5.92 1.35 -10.18
C ILE A 115 7.00 0.27 -10.35
N ALA A 116 7.35 -0.41 -9.26
CA ALA A 116 8.33 -1.51 -9.30
C ALA A 116 7.86 -2.67 -10.17
N ALA A 117 6.57 -3.01 -10.14
CA ALA A 117 5.98 -4.04 -11.00
C ALA A 117 5.95 -3.62 -12.46
N ALA A 118 5.64 -2.35 -12.75
CA ALA A 118 5.66 -1.81 -14.11
C ALA A 118 7.07 -1.83 -14.71
N ASP A 119 8.12 -1.42 -13.94
CA ASP A 119 9.50 -1.49 -14.41
C ASP A 119 9.97 -2.94 -14.66
N LEU A 120 9.49 -3.89 -13.85
CA LEU A 120 9.82 -5.30 -14.04
C LEU A 120 9.20 -5.86 -15.34
N SER A 121 8.01 -5.40 -15.72
CA SER A 121 7.30 -5.85 -16.93
C SER A 121 7.74 -5.11 -18.17
N SER A 122 7.99 -3.81 -18.08
CA SER A 122 8.42 -2.92 -19.16
C SER A 122 9.48 -1.96 -18.60
N PRO A 123 10.77 -2.33 -18.71
CA PRO A 123 11.85 -1.60 -18.05
C PRO A 123 11.97 -0.15 -18.51
N PHE A 124 11.93 0.79 -17.57
CA PHE A 124 12.09 2.23 -17.81
C PHE A 124 13.08 2.90 -16.84
N LEU A 125 13.50 2.23 -15.77
CA LEU A 125 14.56 2.66 -14.85
C LEU A 125 15.90 2.06 -15.27
N ASP A 126 16.99 2.77 -15.10
CA ASP A 126 18.34 2.23 -15.22
C ASP A 126 18.77 1.52 -13.90
N ALA A 127 19.95 0.88 -13.92
CA ALA A 127 20.43 0.11 -12.76
C ALA A 127 20.67 0.99 -11.52
N ALA A 128 21.15 2.21 -11.70
CA ALA A 128 21.37 3.15 -10.60
C ALA A 128 20.04 3.60 -9.99
N GLN A 129 19.02 3.85 -10.83
CA GLN A 129 17.68 4.22 -10.39
C GLN A 129 17.00 3.05 -9.65
N VAL A 130 17.12 1.82 -10.14
CA VAL A 130 16.59 0.63 -9.46
C VAL A 130 17.27 0.46 -8.10
N GLN A 131 18.60 0.60 -8.04
CA GLN A 131 19.33 0.49 -6.77
C GLN A 131 18.93 1.59 -5.78
N ALA A 132 18.85 2.83 -6.22
CA ALA A 132 18.43 3.96 -5.37
C ALA A 132 16.98 3.77 -4.85
N PHE A 133 16.08 3.27 -5.71
CA PHE A 133 14.71 2.97 -5.31
C PHE A 133 14.68 1.87 -4.25
N TYR A 134 15.43 0.78 -4.47
CA TYR A 134 15.56 -0.31 -3.50
C TYR A 134 16.11 0.18 -2.16
N ASP A 135 17.20 0.93 -2.17
CA ASP A 135 17.85 1.45 -0.96
C ASP A 135 16.91 2.37 -0.17
N ARG A 136 16.14 3.20 -0.87
CA ARG A 136 15.14 4.07 -0.25
C ARG A 136 14.00 3.27 0.40
N MET A 137 13.50 2.23 -0.26
CA MET A 137 12.46 1.37 0.30
C MET A 137 12.95 0.56 1.49
N LEU A 138 14.21 0.13 1.46
CA LEU A 138 14.83 -0.59 2.57
C LEU A 138 15.02 0.32 3.78
N ASP A 139 15.49 1.57 3.59
CA ASP A 139 15.59 2.60 4.64
C ASP A 139 14.20 2.87 5.26
N TYR A 140 13.19 3.10 4.43
CA TYR A 140 11.81 3.28 4.91
C TYR A 140 11.35 2.07 5.72
N PHE A 141 11.53 0.86 5.22
CA PHE A 141 11.15 -0.37 5.91
C PHE A 141 11.78 -0.47 7.31
N GLN A 142 13.06 -0.12 7.43
CA GLN A 142 13.76 -0.15 8.71
C GLN A 142 13.30 0.92 9.69
N ARG A 143 13.03 2.14 9.19
CA ARG A 143 12.71 3.32 10.01
C ARG A 143 11.23 3.44 10.37
N GLU A 144 10.31 2.81 9.63
CA GLU A 144 8.88 2.85 9.95
C GLU A 144 8.61 2.19 11.30
N ARG A 145 7.97 2.93 12.19
CA ARG A 145 7.64 2.51 13.55
C ARG A 145 6.17 2.18 13.75
N ASP A 146 5.31 2.64 12.85
CA ASP A 146 3.89 2.34 12.93
C ASP A 146 3.61 1.00 12.23
N LEU A 147 3.53 -0.05 13.04
CA LEU A 147 3.37 -1.43 12.56
C LEU A 147 1.94 -1.94 12.75
N ARG A 148 0.97 -1.03 12.95
CA ARG A 148 -0.45 -1.40 13.07
C ARG A 148 -0.92 -2.11 11.80
N GLY A 149 -1.73 -3.14 11.99
CA GLY A 149 -2.37 -3.90 10.92
C GLY A 149 -3.73 -3.32 10.57
N PHE A 150 -4.80 -3.91 11.13
CA PHE A 150 -6.19 -3.53 10.91
C PHE A 150 -6.73 -2.70 12.07
N ASP A 151 -7.48 -1.66 11.74
CA ASP A 151 -8.28 -0.86 12.66
C ASP A 151 -9.76 -0.95 12.25
N ALA A 152 -10.67 -1.11 13.23
CA ALA A 152 -12.10 -1.29 12.93
C ALA A 152 -12.78 -0.06 12.32
N VAL A 153 -12.23 1.13 12.56
CA VAL A 153 -12.77 2.41 12.06
C VAL A 153 -12.11 2.80 10.74
N HIS A 154 -10.77 2.68 10.67
CA HIS A 154 -9.97 3.23 9.58
C HIS A 154 -9.50 2.16 8.57
N GLY A 155 -9.78 0.87 8.82
CA GLY A 155 -9.36 -0.22 7.95
C GLY A 155 -7.88 -0.58 8.09
N TRP A 156 -7.24 -0.90 6.98
CA TRP A 156 -5.88 -1.42 6.95
C TRP A 156 -4.83 -0.29 6.89
N MET A 157 -3.87 -0.33 7.82
CA MET A 157 -2.65 0.51 7.76
C MET A 157 -1.51 -0.20 7.04
N HIS A 158 -1.24 -1.46 7.35
CA HIS A 158 -0.42 -2.44 6.61
C HIS A 158 0.97 -1.96 6.16
N THR A 159 1.65 -1.08 6.91
CA THR A 159 2.94 -0.51 6.50
C THR A 159 3.97 -1.57 6.11
N VAL A 160 4.07 -2.65 6.91
CA VAL A 160 5.00 -3.75 6.64
C VAL A 160 4.62 -4.52 5.38
N ALA A 161 3.33 -4.84 5.21
CA ALA A 161 2.85 -5.59 4.05
C ALA A 161 3.02 -4.81 2.76
N HIS A 162 2.61 -3.53 2.74
CA HIS A 162 2.71 -2.66 1.57
C HIS A 162 4.17 -2.41 1.15
N THR A 163 5.06 -2.21 2.13
CA THR A 163 6.48 -2.06 1.85
C THR A 163 7.09 -3.37 1.33
N SER A 164 6.67 -4.50 1.88
CA SER A 164 7.10 -5.81 1.42
C SER A 164 6.67 -6.11 -0.01
N ASP A 165 5.49 -5.62 -0.43
CA ASP A 165 5.06 -5.73 -1.83
C ASP A 165 6.03 -4.98 -2.78
N THR A 166 6.47 -3.78 -2.41
CA THR A 166 7.45 -3.03 -3.20
C THR A 166 8.81 -3.74 -3.24
N LEU A 167 9.32 -4.14 -2.08
CA LEU A 167 10.61 -4.85 -1.98
C LEU A 167 10.59 -6.20 -2.70
N LYS A 168 9.45 -6.89 -2.74
CA LYS A 168 9.24 -8.12 -3.50
C LYS A 168 9.46 -7.93 -5.01
N PHE A 169 8.92 -6.86 -5.60
CA PHE A 169 9.12 -6.57 -7.01
C PHE A 169 10.54 -6.10 -7.29
N LEU A 170 11.08 -5.21 -6.46
CA LEU A 170 12.45 -4.71 -6.60
C LEU A 170 13.49 -5.82 -6.48
N SER A 171 13.33 -6.77 -5.54
CA SER A 171 14.27 -7.89 -5.37
C SER A 171 14.29 -8.87 -6.54
N ARG A 172 13.30 -8.81 -7.43
CA ARG A 172 13.24 -9.61 -8.67
C ARG A 172 13.80 -8.86 -9.88
N ASN A 173 14.12 -7.57 -9.73
CA ASN A 173 14.63 -6.79 -10.85
C ASN A 173 16.07 -7.24 -11.19
N PRO A 174 16.35 -7.65 -12.44
CA PRO A 174 17.67 -8.14 -12.84
C PRO A 174 18.77 -7.07 -12.79
N LYS A 175 18.39 -5.77 -12.71
CA LYS A 175 19.33 -4.65 -12.58
C LYS A 175 19.78 -4.40 -11.14
N LEU A 176 19.16 -5.08 -10.16
CA LEU A 176 19.52 -4.90 -8.75
C LEU A 176 20.89 -5.50 -8.46
N ALA A 177 21.74 -4.77 -7.73
CA ALA A 177 23.09 -5.21 -7.42
C ALA A 177 23.13 -6.52 -6.62
N ALA A 178 24.16 -7.31 -6.88
CA ALA A 178 24.42 -8.54 -6.11
C ALA A 178 24.54 -8.23 -4.61
N GLY A 179 24.06 -9.14 -3.76
CA GLY A 179 24.05 -8.96 -2.30
C GLY A 179 22.85 -8.21 -1.75
N SER A 180 22.03 -7.56 -2.58
CA SER A 180 20.81 -6.85 -2.13
C SER A 180 19.83 -7.77 -1.39
N GLY A 181 19.73 -9.05 -1.81
CA GLY A 181 18.90 -10.05 -1.13
C GLY A 181 19.34 -10.31 0.32
N ALA A 182 20.65 -10.38 0.59
CA ALA A 182 21.16 -10.54 1.93
C ALA A 182 20.83 -9.31 2.83
N ARG A 183 20.92 -8.11 2.27
CA ARG A 183 20.51 -6.86 2.95
C ARG A 183 19.03 -6.88 3.31
N LEU A 184 18.16 -7.35 2.39
CA LEU A 184 16.74 -7.50 2.65
C LEU A 184 16.47 -8.48 3.80
N LEU A 185 17.10 -9.65 3.80
CA LEU A 185 16.93 -10.64 4.87
C LEU A 185 17.38 -10.08 6.23
N THR A 186 18.48 -9.34 6.27
CA THR A 186 18.95 -8.66 7.49
C THR A 186 17.92 -7.63 7.98
N ALA A 187 17.35 -6.84 7.08
CA ALA A 187 16.33 -5.84 7.44
C ALA A 187 15.04 -6.49 7.95
N VAL A 188 14.60 -7.58 7.30
CA VAL A 188 13.40 -8.34 7.73
C VAL A 188 13.64 -8.95 9.11
N ARG A 189 14.79 -9.56 9.34
CA ARG A 189 15.17 -10.10 10.66
C ARG A 189 15.13 -9.00 11.71
N GLY A 190 15.82 -7.88 11.49
CA GLY A 190 15.84 -6.77 12.44
C GLY A 190 14.45 -6.17 12.70
N LYS A 191 13.56 -6.13 11.70
CA LYS A 191 12.18 -5.70 11.88
C LYS A 191 11.39 -6.66 12.78
N ILE A 192 11.54 -7.95 12.61
CA ILE A 192 10.88 -8.98 13.44
C ILE A 192 11.41 -8.94 14.87
N GLU A 193 12.73 -8.83 15.02
CA GLU A 193 13.38 -8.79 16.35
C GLU A 193 13.05 -7.51 17.15
N SER A 194 12.77 -6.39 16.44
CA SER A 194 12.45 -5.10 17.06
C SER A 194 10.96 -4.93 17.41
N TYR A 195 10.13 -5.94 17.19
CA TYR A 195 8.68 -5.84 17.38
C TYR A 195 8.20 -6.82 18.44
N ASP A 196 7.66 -6.30 19.55
CA ASP A 196 7.23 -7.08 20.72
C ASP A 196 5.89 -7.83 20.52
N ALA A 197 5.23 -7.67 19.37
CA ALA A 197 3.97 -8.31 19.08
C ALA A 197 4.06 -9.24 17.87
N VAL A 198 3.09 -10.15 17.73
CA VAL A 198 2.99 -11.04 16.58
C VAL A 198 2.36 -10.30 15.40
N PHE A 199 3.00 -10.34 14.22
CA PHE A 199 2.37 -9.94 12.98
C PHE A 199 1.26 -10.92 12.60
N CYS A 200 0.06 -10.70 13.10
CA CYS A 200 -1.07 -11.61 12.88
C CYS A 200 -1.87 -11.27 11.61
N GLU A 201 -1.65 -10.09 11.03
CA GLU A 201 -2.37 -9.60 9.86
C GLU A 201 -1.41 -9.38 8.69
N GLY A 202 -1.83 -9.79 7.50
CA GLY A 202 -1.03 -9.65 6.27
C GLY A 202 -0.18 -10.85 5.87
N ARG A 203 -0.19 -11.95 6.63
CA ARG A 203 0.44 -13.23 6.22
C ARG A 203 -0.47 -14.14 5.43
N THR A 204 -1.78 -13.93 5.48
CA THR A 204 -2.69 -14.70 4.66
C THR A 204 -2.62 -14.14 3.24
N ARG A 205 -2.09 -14.95 2.33
CA ARG A 205 -2.39 -14.83 0.90
C ARG A 205 -3.91 -15.01 0.75
N THR A 206 -4.67 -13.95 0.97
CA THR A 206 -5.98 -13.90 0.38
C THR A 206 -5.74 -13.69 -1.12
N PRO A 207 -6.18 -14.64 -1.98
CA PRO A 207 -6.28 -14.32 -3.38
C PRO A 207 -7.11 -13.03 -3.44
N ARG A 208 -6.62 -12.01 -4.14
CA ARG A 208 -7.41 -10.80 -4.39
C ARG A 208 -8.61 -11.18 -5.24
N ARG A 209 -9.62 -11.73 -4.59
CA ARG A 209 -10.97 -11.70 -5.08
C ARG A 209 -11.56 -10.43 -4.49
N TRP A 210 -11.79 -9.46 -5.33
CA TRP A 210 -12.63 -8.33 -5.01
C TRP A 210 -13.88 -8.86 -4.30
N PRO A 211 -14.27 -8.38 -3.12
CA PRO A 211 -15.44 -8.87 -2.46
C PRO A 211 -16.63 -8.65 -3.40
N PRO A 212 -17.49 -9.65 -3.61
CA PRO A 212 -18.80 -9.42 -4.19
C PRO A 212 -19.51 -8.41 -3.31
N GLY A 213 -20.26 -7.51 -3.91
CA GLY A 213 -21.06 -6.51 -3.21
C GLY A 213 -21.88 -7.12 -2.06
N PRO A 214 -22.49 -6.31 -1.18
CA PRO A 214 -22.94 -6.72 0.13
C PRO A 214 -23.90 -7.91 0.08
N SER A 215 -23.39 -9.08 0.40
CA SER A 215 -24.21 -10.23 0.77
C SER A 215 -24.25 -10.29 2.29
N THR A 216 -25.43 -10.18 2.84
CA THR A 216 -25.76 -10.42 4.24
C THR A 216 -25.33 -11.83 4.65
N GLY A 217 -24.21 -11.97 5.36
CA GLY A 217 -23.73 -13.25 5.85
C GLY A 217 -22.59 -13.06 6.85
N SER A 218 -22.85 -13.42 8.07
CA SER A 218 -22.01 -13.58 9.25
C SER A 218 -20.50 -13.45 9.02
N ARG A 219 -19.92 -12.33 9.46
CA ARG A 219 -18.47 -12.12 9.54
C ARG A 219 -17.91 -12.87 10.74
N ARG A 220 -17.06 -13.85 10.50
CA ARG A 220 -16.11 -14.27 11.54
C ARG A 220 -15.02 -13.21 11.63
N THR A 221 -15.15 -12.33 12.60
CA THR A 221 -14.10 -11.38 12.98
C THR A 221 -13.01 -12.15 13.70
N GLY A 222 -11.92 -12.46 12.99
CA GLY A 222 -10.69 -12.90 13.63
C GLY A 222 -10.02 -11.69 14.29
N ILE A 223 -10.44 -11.32 15.50
CA ILE A 223 -9.74 -10.33 16.29
C ILE A 223 -8.49 -11.01 16.85
N CYS A 224 -7.29 -10.54 16.48
CA CYS A 224 -6.08 -10.77 17.24
C CYS A 224 -6.19 -10.02 18.57
N GLY A 225 -6.93 -10.57 19.52
CA GLY A 225 -6.93 -10.12 20.90
C GLY A 225 -5.69 -10.65 21.62
N PRO A 226 -5.31 -10.06 22.79
CA PRO A 226 -4.22 -10.58 23.59
C PRO A 226 -4.51 -12.06 23.91
N THR A 227 -3.56 -12.92 23.55
CA THR A 227 -3.64 -14.37 23.77
C THR A 227 -3.88 -14.65 25.23
N ALA A 228 -5.12 -15.05 25.58
CA ALA A 228 -5.39 -15.69 26.85
C ALA A 228 -4.50 -16.94 26.92
N ARG A 229 -3.62 -16.99 27.94
CA ARG A 229 -2.84 -18.18 28.28
C ARG A 229 -3.82 -19.35 28.40
N ARG A 230 -3.70 -20.34 27.54
CA ARG A 230 -4.39 -21.61 27.70
C ARG A 230 -3.81 -22.25 28.97
N SER A 231 -4.59 -22.22 30.05
CA SER A 231 -4.42 -23.11 31.16
C SER A 231 -4.71 -24.54 30.67
N THR A 232 -3.70 -25.36 30.63
CA THR A 232 -3.84 -26.79 30.39
C THR A 232 -4.67 -27.39 31.54
N PRO A 233 -5.74 -28.14 31.26
CA PRO A 233 -6.42 -28.91 32.29
C PRO A 233 -5.44 -30.00 32.76
N GLY A 234 -5.21 -30.08 34.08
CA GLY A 234 -4.40 -31.10 34.68
C GLY A 234 -4.89 -32.50 34.34
N ALA A 235 -4.01 -33.30 33.76
CA ALA A 235 -4.21 -34.75 33.64
C ALA A 235 -4.19 -35.38 35.02
N SER A 236 -5.34 -35.79 35.50
CA SER A 236 -5.49 -36.65 36.69
C SER A 236 -4.88 -38.03 36.38
N ARG A 237 -3.81 -38.38 37.08
CA ARG A 237 -3.21 -39.71 37.09
C ARG A 237 -4.18 -40.71 37.74
N PRO A 238 -4.45 -41.88 37.16
CA PRO A 238 -5.15 -42.95 37.86
C PRO A 238 -4.23 -43.62 38.88
N SER A 239 -4.74 -43.75 40.12
CA SER A 239 -4.13 -44.47 41.21
C SER A 239 -4.06 -45.98 40.90
N ARG A 240 -2.83 -46.54 40.88
CA ARG A 240 -2.64 -47.99 40.90
C ARG A 240 -2.72 -48.47 42.35
N THR A 241 -3.69 -49.27 42.66
CA THR A 241 -3.76 -50.13 43.87
C THR A 241 -2.87 -51.35 43.67
N PRO A 242 -2.08 -51.78 44.70
CA PRO A 242 -1.38 -53.03 44.63
C PRO A 242 -2.27 -54.18 45.17
N SER A 243 -2.40 -55.21 44.37
CA SER A 243 -2.92 -56.51 44.84
C SER A 243 -1.78 -57.50 45.05
N ARG A 244 -1.95 -58.25 46.04
CA ARG A 244 -1.06 -59.31 46.60
C ARG A 244 -0.49 -60.29 45.55
#